data_3465e6d4bc0bfd0d50222ae633748c84
#
_entry.id   3465e6d4bc0bfd0d50222ae633748c84
#
_cell.length_a   1.000
_cell.length_b   1.000
_cell.length_c   1.000
_cell.angle_alpha   90.00
_cell.angle_beta   90.00
_cell.angle_gamma   90.00
#
_symmetry.space_group_name_H-M   'P 1'
#
loop_
_entity.id
_entity.type
_entity.pdbx_description
1 polymer ?
#
loop_
_entity_poly.entity_id
_entity_poly.type
_entity_poly.pdbx_seq_one_letter_code
_entity_poly.pdbx_strand_id
1 'polypeptide(L)'
;MIKSINVETNLFSTEHPHISKHTSVSSILLSLGIALIGILCVVLSLYIDQSSSTLCMTLLTLGTILILVALYRAFWRSTELVYLPTKSPIVEGSIFVDSADLEVLNKILKNRNFEDTKITFKQNGNGRVGYVVSKDCQFMGVQLFHFVPYAYEPFSEIYYYTDADALAFKNYLIH
;
A
#
# COMPACT_ATOMS: atom_id res chain seq x y z
N MET A 1 17.36 5.16 23.30
CA MET A 1 16.56 5.76 22.25
C MET A 1 16.34 4.67 21.22
N ILE A 2 15.29 3.85 21.42
CA ILE A 2 14.98 2.70 20.56
C ILE A 2 14.32 3.28 19.31
N LYS A 3 15.05 3.20 18.20
CA LYS A 3 14.55 3.55 16.87
C LYS A 3 13.39 2.59 16.59
N SER A 4 12.16 3.08 16.61
CA SER A 4 11.02 2.31 16.13
C SER A 4 11.30 2.00 14.66
N ILE A 5 11.81 0.81 14.42
CA ILE A 5 11.95 0.28 13.07
C ILE A 5 10.52 0.07 12.60
N ASN A 6 10.07 0.94 11.72
CA ASN A 6 8.79 0.80 11.04
C ASN A 6 8.84 -0.55 10.31
N VAL A 7 8.15 -1.52 10.86
CA VAL A 7 8.17 -2.92 10.39
C VAL A 7 7.68 -3.02 8.95
N GLU A 8 6.82 -2.11 8.54
CA GLU A 8 6.37 -1.95 7.15
C GLU A 8 7.51 -1.60 6.20
N THR A 9 8.53 -0.87 6.68
CA THR A 9 9.70 -0.53 5.86
C THR A 9 10.57 -1.75 5.51
N ASN A 10 10.57 -2.81 6.30
CA ASN A 10 11.42 -3.98 6.05
C ASN A 10 10.88 -4.89 4.94
N LEU A 11 9.56 -5.07 4.83
CA LEU A 11 8.94 -5.79 3.72
C LEU A 11 9.18 -5.08 2.36
N PHE A 12 9.29 -3.74 2.41
CA PHE A 12 9.45 -2.88 1.23
C PHE A 12 10.86 -2.37 1.00
N SER A 13 11.71 -2.35 2.03
CA SER A 13 13.10 -1.90 1.93
C SER A 13 14.08 -3.01 1.56
N THR A 14 13.65 -4.25 1.58
CA THR A 14 14.49 -5.32 1.10
C THR A 14 14.65 -5.13 -0.40
N GLU A 15 15.88 -4.91 -0.83
CA GLU A 15 16.30 -4.79 -2.22
C GLU A 15 16.07 -6.12 -2.95
N HIS A 16 14.82 -6.44 -3.21
CA HIS A 16 14.51 -7.60 -4.04
C HIS A 16 14.83 -7.22 -5.49
N PRO A 17 15.66 -7.98 -6.20
CA PRO A 17 16.16 -7.62 -7.54
C PRO A 17 15.04 -7.44 -8.58
N HIS A 18 13.84 -7.96 -8.31
CA HIS A 18 12.70 -7.87 -9.22
C HIS A 18 11.65 -6.82 -8.79
N ILE A 19 11.93 -6.01 -7.75
CA ILE A 19 11.05 -4.94 -7.32
C ILE A 19 11.73 -3.60 -7.59
N SER A 20 11.02 -2.68 -8.21
CA SER A 20 11.51 -1.32 -8.44
C SER A 20 10.43 -0.29 -8.12
N LYS A 21 10.89 0.89 -7.71
CA LYS A 21 10.01 2.06 -7.60
C LYS A 21 9.81 2.64 -8.99
N HIS A 22 8.58 2.73 -9.43
CA HIS A 22 8.21 3.32 -10.69
C HIS A 22 7.23 4.48 -10.49
N THR A 23 7.28 5.45 -11.38
CA THR A 23 6.35 6.57 -11.32
C THR A 23 5.00 6.15 -11.90
N SER A 24 3.95 6.26 -11.10
CA SER A 24 2.59 5.94 -11.52
C SER A 24 2.02 7.00 -12.44
N VAL A 25 1.89 6.66 -13.72
CA VAL A 25 1.29 7.55 -14.73
C VAL A 25 -0.14 7.94 -14.35
N SER A 26 -0.90 6.99 -13.80
CA SER A 26 -2.27 7.22 -13.36
C SER A 26 -2.35 8.23 -12.21
N SER A 27 -1.41 8.18 -11.28
CA SER A 27 -1.33 9.15 -10.17
C SER A 27 -0.96 10.55 -10.65
N ILE A 28 -0.05 10.65 -11.63
CA ILE A 28 0.31 11.94 -12.25
C ILE A 28 -0.89 12.53 -12.99
N LEU A 29 -1.57 11.71 -13.81
CA LEU A 29 -2.73 12.16 -14.58
C LEU A 29 -3.85 12.67 -13.68
N LEU A 30 -4.11 11.97 -12.56
CA LEU A 30 -5.08 12.41 -11.56
C LEU A 30 -4.67 13.73 -10.89
N SER A 31 -3.37 13.88 -10.56
CA SER A 31 -2.86 15.12 -9.97
C SER A 31 -2.98 16.29 -10.96
N LEU A 32 -2.72 16.05 -12.24
CA LEU A 32 -2.90 17.05 -13.29
C LEU A 32 -4.37 17.47 -13.43
N GLY A 33 -5.30 16.51 -13.39
CA GLY A 33 -6.75 16.79 -13.41
C GLY A 33 -7.19 17.68 -12.26
N ILE A 34 -6.74 17.38 -11.02
CA ILE A 34 -7.03 18.18 -9.84
C ILE A 34 -6.43 19.60 -9.98
N ALA A 35 -5.21 19.72 -10.48
CA ALA A 35 -4.56 21.01 -10.72
C ALA A 35 -5.35 21.87 -11.71
N LEU A 36 -5.80 21.28 -12.82
CA LEU A 36 -6.60 21.98 -13.83
C LEU A 36 -7.93 22.52 -13.26
N ILE A 37 -8.63 21.71 -12.43
CA ILE A 37 -9.85 22.15 -11.75
C ILE A 37 -9.53 23.30 -10.80
N GLY A 38 -8.44 23.21 -10.03
CA GLY A 38 -7.99 24.27 -9.13
C GLY A 38 -7.70 25.59 -9.86
N ILE A 39 -6.98 25.52 -10.98
CA ILE A 39 -6.68 26.68 -11.84
C ILE A 39 -7.98 27.28 -12.38
N LEU A 40 -8.91 26.44 -12.85
CA LEU A 40 -10.20 26.91 -13.36
C LEU A 40 -10.99 27.67 -12.28
N CYS A 41 -11.02 27.19 -11.04
CA CYS A 41 -11.67 27.89 -9.92
C CYS A 41 -11.02 29.25 -9.64
N VAL A 42 -9.70 29.35 -9.66
CA VAL A 42 -8.97 30.61 -9.49
C VAL A 42 -9.29 31.57 -10.63
N VAL A 43 -9.24 31.12 -11.89
CA VAL A 43 -9.56 31.94 -13.05
C VAL A 43 -10.99 32.43 -12.99
N LEU A 44 -11.95 31.57 -12.70
CA LEU A 44 -13.37 31.97 -12.54
C LEU A 44 -13.56 33.02 -11.45
N SER A 45 -12.80 32.94 -10.35
CA SER A 45 -12.89 33.95 -9.28
C SER A 45 -12.50 35.35 -9.75
N LEU A 46 -11.63 35.47 -10.78
CA LEU A 46 -11.21 36.75 -11.33
C LEU A 46 -12.27 37.40 -12.27
N TYR A 47 -13.18 36.58 -12.80
CA TYR A 47 -14.25 37.05 -13.70
C TYR A 47 -15.54 37.39 -12.97
N ILE A 48 -15.65 37.02 -11.67
CA ILE A 48 -16.84 37.33 -10.85
C ILE A 48 -16.77 38.78 -10.39
N ASP A 49 -17.86 39.53 -10.67
CA ASP A 49 -17.98 40.92 -10.28
C ASP A 49 -17.94 41.09 -8.74
N GLN A 50 -17.36 42.19 -8.28
CA GLN A 50 -17.14 42.47 -6.84
C GLN A 50 -18.39 42.46 -5.98
N SER A 51 -19.60 42.53 -6.60
CA SER A 51 -20.88 42.38 -5.91
C SER A 51 -21.09 41.04 -5.20
N SER A 52 -20.33 39.99 -5.58
CA SER A 52 -20.39 38.64 -5.01
C SER A 52 -19.08 38.25 -4.29
N SER A 53 -18.61 39.11 -3.42
CA SER A 53 -17.30 38.96 -2.75
C SER A 53 -17.15 37.61 -2.02
N THR A 54 -18.19 37.06 -1.41
CA THR A 54 -18.17 35.77 -0.71
C THR A 54 -17.91 34.61 -1.69
N LEU A 55 -18.54 34.63 -2.86
CA LEU A 55 -18.39 33.58 -3.87
C LEU A 55 -16.97 33.62 -4.51
N CYS A 56 -16.49 34.84 -4.78
CA CYS A 56 -15.13 35.06 -5.27
C CYS A 56 -14.07 34.51 -4.28
N MET A 57 -14.18 34.86 -3.00
CA MET A 57 -13.28 34.37 -1.94
C MET A 57 -13.34 32.84 -1.80
N THR A 58 -14.53 32.24 -1.87
CA THR A 58 -14.71 30.79 -1.78
C THR A 58 -14.06 30.08 -2.95
N LEU A 59 -14.24 30.57 -4.18
CA LEU A 59 -13.59 29.97 -5.36
C LEU A 59 -12.08 30.13 -5.32
N LEU A 60 -11.56 31.27 -4.88
CA LEU A 60 -10.14 31.50 -4.77
C LEU A 60 -9.49 30.55 -3.74
N THR A 61 -10.08 30.43 -2.55
CA THR A 61 -9.57 29.54 -1.49
C THR A 61 -9.66 28.07 -1.91
N LEU A 62 -10.78 27.63 -2.49
CA LEU A 62 -10.96 26.27 -2.97
C LEU A 62 -9.94 25.93 -4.08
N GLY A 63 -9.79 26.83 -5.06
CA GLY A 63 -8.84 26.66 -6.14
C GLY A 63 -7.41 26.54 -5.64
N THR A 64 -7.00 27.38 -4.69
CA THR A 64 -5.66 27.33 -4.09
C THR A 64 -5.44 26.02 -3.35
N ILE A 65 -6.40 25.56 -2.56
CA ILE A 65 -6.32 24.27 -1.84
C ILE A 65 -6.17 23.11 -2.84
N LEU A 66 -6.95 23.08 -3.91
CA LEU A 66 -6.87 22.04 -4.94
C LEU A 66 -5.50 22.02 -5.62
N ILE A 67 -4.91 23.17 -5.92
CA ILE A 67 -3.56 23.26 -6.49
C ILE A 67 -2.52 22.70 -5.51
N LEU A 68 -2.59 23.07 -4.23
CA LEU A 68 -1.68 22.56 -3.20
C LEU A 68 -1.81 21.03 -3.03
N VAL A 69 -3.03 20.50 -3.02
CA VAL A 69 -3.28 19.05 -2.97
C VAL A 69 -2.72 18.35 -4.20
N ALA A 70 -2.87 18.93 -5.39
CA ALA A 70 -2.33 18.38 -6.62
C ALA A 70 -0.80 18.32 -6.60
N LEU A 71 -0.15 19.38 -6.13
CA LEU A 71 1.31 19.45 -5.97
C LEU A 71 1.78 18.40 -4.94
N TYR A 72 1.15 18.34 -3.77
CA TYR A 72 1.46 17.34 -2.75
C TYR A 72 1.38 15.90 -3.32
N ARG A 73 0.30 15.58 -4.04
CA ARG A 73 0.14 14.26 -4.68
C ARG A 73 1.21 13.99 -5.73
N ALA A 74 1.54 14.98 -6.56
CA ALA A 74 2.54 14.84 -7.62
C ALA A 74 3.93 14.54 -7.04
N PHE A 75 4.31 15.16 -5.91
CA PHE A 75 5.62 14.97 -5.30
C PHE A 75 5.69 13.76 -4.36
N TRP A 76 4.65 13.47 -3.59
CA TRP A 76 4.68 12.44 -2.53
C TRP A 76 3.98 11.12 -2.88
N ARG A 77 3.01 11.12 -3.78
CA ARG A 77 2.23 9.92 -4.13
C ARG A 77 2.40 9.45 -5.56
N SER A 78 3.39 9.95 -6.27
CA SER A 78 3.61 9.56 -7.68
C SER A 78 4.40 8.27 -7.84
N THR A 79 4.98 7.71 -6.78
CA THR A 79 5.78 6.48 -6.86
C THR A 79 5.01 5.28 -6.32
N GLU A 80 4.99 4.21 -7.10
CA GLU A 80 4.47 2.89 -6.71
C GLU A 80 5.55 1.82 -6.89
N LEU A 81 5.46 0.76 -6.11
CA LEU A 81 6.30 -0.41 -6.28
C LEU A 81 5.75 -1.25 -7.42
N VAL A 82 6.65 -1.73 -8.28
CA VAL A 82 6.30 -2.53 -9.45
C VAL A 82 7.14 -3.78 -9.48
N TYR A 83 6.52 -4.91 -9.77
CA TYR A 83 7.20 -6.16 -10.06
C TYR A 83 7.74 -6.10 -11.49
N LEU A 84 9.07 -6.07 -11.65
CA LEU A 84 9.74 -5.79 -12.92
C LEU A 84 9.40 -6.78 -14.04
N PRO A 85 9.33 -8.12 -13.82
CA PRO A 85 9.10 -9.07 -14.89
C PRO A 85 7.79 -8.83 -15.64
N THR A 86 6.72 -8.44 -14.92
CA THR A 86 5.39 -8.22 -15.52
C THR A 86 4.98 -6.76 -15.55
N LYS A 87 5.79 -5.87 -14.98
CA LYS A 87 5.47 -4.44 -14.78
C LYS A 87 4.15 -4.24 -14.02
N SER A 88 3.78 -5.20 -13.19
CA SER A 88 2.55 -5.18 -12.41
C SER A 88 2.75 -4.40 -11.10
N PRO A 89 1.85 -3.46 -10.75
CA PRO A 89 1.95 -2.75 -9.49
C PRO A 89 1.76 -3.70 -8.32
N ILE A 90 2.51 -3.44 -7.24
CA ILE A 90 2.48 -4.21 -6.00
C ILE A 90 1.50 -3.53 -5.04
N VAL A 91 0.63 -4.33 -4.44
CA VAL A 91 -0.35 -3.91 -3.43
C VAL A 91 0.01 -4.54 -2.10
N GLU A 92 -0.12 -3.76 -1.04
CA GLU A 92 0.09 -4.18 0.33
C GLU A 92 -1.21 -4.66 0.96
N GLY A 93 -1.10 -5.63 1.87
CA GLY A 93 -2.20 -6.05 2.71
C GLY A 93 -1.72 -6.63 4.04
N SER A 94 -2.64 -6.74 4.96
CA SER A 94 -2.39 -7.44 6.22
C SER A 94 -3.65 -8.15 6.69
N ILE A 95 -3.46 -9.33 7.28
CA ILE A 95 -4.50 -10.16 7.86
C ILE A 95 -4.02 -10.55 9.25
N PHE A 96 -4.96 -10.78 10.16
CA PHE A 96 -4.62 -11.15 11.53
C PHE A 96 -4.94 -12.63 11.79
N VAL A 97 -4.14 -13.23 12.68
CA VAL A 97 -4.27 -14.60 13.14
C VAL A 97 -4.07 -14.65 14.64
N ASP A 98 -4.40 -15.75 15.28
CA ASP A 98 -4.03 -15.97 16.67
C ASP A 98 -2.52 -16.22 16.81
N SER A 99 -1.93 -15.76 17.90
CA SER A 99 -0.49 -15.99 18.14
C SER A 99 -0.13 -17.47 18.21
N ALA A 100 -1.06 -18.33 18.65
CA ALA A 100 -0.88 -19.78 18.66
C ALA A 100 -0.71 -20.39 17.25
N ASP A 101 -1.30 -19.76 16.24
CA ASP A 101 -1.26 -20.26 14.85
C ASP A 101 0.01 -19.79 14.10
N LEU A 102 0.77 -18.84 14.65
CA LEU A 102 1.95 -18.29 13.97
C LEU A 102 3.03 -19.33 13.68
N GLU A 103 3.28 -20.28 14.60
CA GLU A 103 4.27 -21.33 14.37
C GLU A 103 3.82 -22.30 13.27
N VAL A 104 2.52 -22.65 13.27
CA VAL A 104 1.95 -23.54 12.26
C VAL A 104 2.00 -22.85 10.91
N LEU A 105 1.58 -21.57 10.84
CA LEU A 105 1.63 -20.78 9.62
C LEU A 105 3.06 -20.61 9.11
N ASN A 106 4.03 -20.41 9.99
CA ASN A 106 5.44 -20.31 9.62
C ASN A 106 5.95 -21.61 8.96
N LYS A 107 5.54 -22.77 9.47
CA LYS A 107 5.86 -24.07 8.85
C LYS A 107 5.19 -24.23 7.48
N ILE A 108 3.92 -23.82 7.34
CA ILE A 108 3.19 -23.85 6.06
C ILE A 108 3.91 -22.98 5.04
N LEU A 109 4.26 -21.74 5.40
CA LEU A 109 4.98 -20.82 4.53
C LEU A 109 6.32 -21.38 4.09
N LYS A 110 7.10 -21.92 5.02
CA LYS A 110 8.43 -22.48 4.73
C LYS A 110 8.36 -23.71 3.82
N ASN A 111 7.36 -24.57 4.02
CA ASN A 111 7.20 -25.81 3.26
C ASN A 111 6.37 -25.61 1.98
N ARG A 112 5.79 -24.44 1.76
CA ARG A 112 4.89 -24.13 0.63
C ARG A 112 3.68 -25.07 0.51
N ASN A 113 3.23 -25.60 1.65
CA ASN A 113 2.09 -26.52 1.69
C ASN A 113 0.84 -25.77 2.13
N PHE A 114 0.14 -25.17 1.18
CA PHE A 114 -1.03 -24.32 1.44
C PHE A 114 -2.36 -25.11 1.51
N GLU A 115 -2.34 -26.44 1.36
CA GLU A 115 -3.57 -27.24 1.27
C GLU A 115 -3.97 -27.88 2.61
N ASP A 116 -3.02 -28.16 3.52
CA ASP A 116 -3.22 -29.12 4.61
C ASP A 116 -3.77 -28.56 5.92
N THR A 117 -3.80 -27.23 6.12
CA THR A 117 -4.20 -26.69 7.44
C THR A 117 -5.05 -25.44 7.29
N LYS A 118 -6.30 -25.50 7.74
CA LYS A 118 -7.17 -24.31 7.80
C LYS A 118 -6.82 -23.46 9.02
N ILE A 119 -6.19 -22.33 8.77
CA ILE A 119 -5.99 -21.28 9.77
C ILE A 119 -7.14 -20.30 9.67
N THR A 120 -7.71 -19.91 10.79
CA THR A 120 -8.78 -18.93 10.83
C THR A 120 -8.22 -17.54 10.82
N PHE A 121 -8.38 -16.83 9.72
CA PHE A 121 -8.04 -15.42 9.59
C PHE A 121 -9.11 -14.55 10.26
N LYS A 122 -8.67 -13.51 10.95
CA LYS A 122 -9.50 -12.59 11.74
C LYS A 122 -9.27 -11.14 11.32
N GLN A 123 -10.18 -10.26 11.70
CA GLN A 123 -9.99 -8.82 11.50
C GLN A 123 -9.02 -8.22 12.54
N ASN A 124 -8.88 -8.84 13.71
CA ASN A 124 -7.99 -8.44 14.79
C ASN A 124 -7.37 -9.67 15.44
N GLY A 125 -6.10 -9.61 15.82
CA GLY A 125 -5.40 -10.72 16.44
C GLY A 125 -4.03 -10.30 16.97
N ASN A 126 -3.43 -11.15 17.80
CA ASN A 126 -2.08 -10.93 18.33
C ASN A 126 -0.97 -11.36 17.35
N GLY A 127 -1.33 -12.07 16.30
CA GLY A 127 -0.48 -12.36 15.14
C GLY A 127 -0.95 -11.56 13.95
N ARG A 128 -0.01 -11.04 13.14
CA ARG A 128 -0.27 -10.32 11.89
C ARG A 128 0.53 -10.97 10.76
N VAL A 129 -0.14 -11.23 9.67
CA VAL A 129 0.46 -11.63 8.39
C VAL A 129 0.52 -10.39 7.51
N GLY A 130 1.69 -9.82 7.36
CA GLY A 130 1.93 -8.75 6.38
C GLY A 130 2.27 -9.36 5.03
N TYR A 131 1.66 -8.89 3.97
CA TYR A 131 1.96 -9.37 2.63
C TYR A 131 1.98 -8.25 1.60
N VAL A 132 2.75 -8.50 0.56
CA VAL A 132 2.78 -7.71 -0.67
C VAL A 132 2.45 -8.63 -1.83
N VAL A 133 1.61 -8.20 -2.74
CA VAL A 133 1.21 -9.01 -3.89
C VAL A 133 1.16 -8.16 -5.14
N SER A 134 1.70 -8.66 -6.25
CA SER A 134 1.51 -8.03 -7.56
C SER A 134 0.06 -8.19 -8.03
N LYS A 135 -0.49 -7.19 -8.71
CA LYS A 135 -1.90 -7.24 -9.17
C LYS A 135 -2.21 -8.45 -10.06
N ASP A 136 -1.22 -8.91 -10.81
CA ASP A 136 -1.31 -10.12 -11.65
C ASP A 136 -1.10 -11.42 -10.88
N CYS A 137 -0.84 -11.33 -9.56
CA CYS A 137 -0.59 -12.47 -8.66
C CYS A 137 0.60 -13.34 -9.04
N GLN A 138 1.57 -12.82 -9.80
CA GLN A 138 2.79 -13.54 -10.17
C GLN A 138 3.92 -13.36 -9.16
N PHE A 139 3.76 -12.43 -8.23
CA PHE A 139 4.72 -12.20 -7.16
C PHE A 139 4.00 -11.93 -5.84
N MET A 140 4.51 -12.53 -4.78
CA MET A 140 4.03 -12.30 -3.42
C MET A 140 5.18 -12.38 -2.42
N GLY A 141 5.25 -11.41 -1.52
CA GLY A 141 6.13 -11.41 -0.35
C GLY A 141 5.30 -11.48 0.92
N VAL A 142 5.69 -12.32 1.88
CA VAL A 142 4.94 -12.53 3.12
C VAL A 142 5.88 -12.51 4.31
N GLN A 143 5.46 -11.87 5.38
CA GLN A 143 6.16 -11.89 6.66
C GLN A 143 5.15 -11.99 7.81
N LEU A 144 5.50 -12.80 8.80
CA LEU A 144 4.72 -12.94 10.02
C LEU A 144 5.24 -12.00 11.10
N PHE A 145 4.31 -11.48 11.89
CA PHE A 145 4.60 -10.59 13.00
C PHE A 145 3.82 -11.05 14.23
N HIS A 146 4.41 -10.90 15.40
CA HIS A 146 3.73 -11.08 16.66
C HIS A 146 3.56 -9.74 17.39
N PHE A 147 2.48 -9.61 18.14
CA PHE A 147 2.21 -8.42 18.92
C PHE A 147 3.03 -8.43 20.21
N VAL A 148 3.81 -7.39 20.40
CA VAL A 148 4.46 -7.05 21.69
C VAL A 148 3.83 -5.77 22.22
N PRO A 149 3.99 -5.42 23.50
CA PRO A 149 3.40 -4.20 24.03
C PRO A 149 3.75 -3.00 23.14
N TYR A 150 2.71 -2.38 22.55
CA TYR A 150 2.74 -1.20 21.69
C TYR A 150 3.29 -1.39 20.25
N ALA A 151 3.69 -2.58 19.82
CA ALA A 151 4.25 -2.79 18.46
C ALA A 151 4.02 -4.21 17.93
N TYR A 152 4.19 -4.39 16.63
CA TYR A 152 4.34 -5.69 15.98
C TYR A 152 5.82 -5.89 15.66
N GLU A 153 6.39 -7.01 16.11
CA GLU A 153 7.76 -7.41 15.80
C GLU A 153 7.79 -8.56 14.80
N PRO A 154 8.79 -8.63 13.91
CA PRO A 154 8.95 -9.74 12.98
C PRO A 154 9.07 -11.07 13.73
N PHE A 155 8.20 -12.02 13.40
CA PHE A 155 8.23 -13.39 13.90
C PHE A 155 8.96 -14.33 12.95
N SER A 156 8.94 -14.04 11.65
CA SER A 156 9.58 -14.82 10.61
C SER A 156 10.50 -13.99 9.72
N GLU A 157 11.33 -14.66 8.93
CA GLU A 157 11.95 -14.09 7.75
C GLU A 157 10.87 -13.76 6.68
N ILE A 158 11.26 -13.03 5.64
CA ILE A 158 10.37 -12.73 4.51
C ILE A 158 10.40 -13.91 3.55
N TYR A 159 9.23 -14.47 3.26
CA TYR A 159 9.05 -15.51 2.25
C TYR A 159 8.61 -14.89 0.93
N TYR A 160 9.29 -15.23 -0.15
CA TYR A 160 8.94 -14.79 -1.49
C TYR A 160 8.41 -15.96 -2.32
N TYR A 161 7.29 -15.73 -2.96
CA TYR A 161 6.62 -16.66 -3.85
C TYR A 161 6.44 -16.04 -5.22
N THR A 162 6.60 -16.87 -6.25
CA THR A 162 6.38 -16.46 -7.64
C THR A 162 5.43 -17.43 -8.32
N ASP A 163 4.77 -16.95 -9.37
CA ASP A 163 3.93 -17.75 -10.26
C ASP A 163 2.84 -18.57 -9.53
N ALA A 164 2.89 -19.89 -9.67
CA ALA A 164 1.90 -20.80 -9.10
C ALA A 164 1.83 -20.74 -7.56
N ASP A 165 2.97 -20.59 -6.89
CA ASP A 165 3.06 -20.53 -5.43
C ASP A 165 2.41 -19.23 -4.90
N ALA A 166 2.61 -18.11 -5.61
CA ALA A 166 2.01 -16.84 -5.25
C ALA A 166 0.48 -16.89 -5.37
N LEU A 167 -0.03 -17.51 -6.42
CA LEU A 167 -1.45 -17.70 -6.63
C LEU A 167 -2.05 -18.68 -5.60
N ALA A 168 -1.36 -19.78 -5.31
CA ALA A 168 -1.80 -20.76 -4.31
C ALA A 168 -1.93 -20.14 -2.92
N PHE A 169 -0.92 -19.37 -2.50
CA PHE A 169 -0.97 -18.70 -1.21
C PHE A 169 -2.03 -17.59 -1.17
N LYS A 170 -2.22 -16.84 -2.25
CA LYS A 170 -3.32 -15.86 -2.31
C LYS A 170 -4.68 -16.53 -2.12
N ASN A 171 -4.92 -17.67 -2.77
CA ASN A 171 -6.17 -18.43 -2.62
C ASN A 171 -6.32 -18.94 -1.18
N TYR A 172 -5.24 -19.39 -0.55
CA TYR A 172 -5.22 -19.79 0.86
C TYR A 172 -5.63 -18.66 1.82
N LEU A 173 -5.25 -17.40 1.54
CA LEU A 173 -5.62 -16.24 2.36
C LEU A 173 -7.10 -15.84 2.23
N ILE A 174 -7.78 -16.23 1.14
CA ILE A 174 -9.16 -15.83 0.85
C ILE A 174 -10.17 -16.86 1.38
N HIS A 175 -9.74 -18.10 1.63
CA HIS A 175 -10.56 -19.20 2.17
C HIS A 175 -10.45 -19.28 3.70
#